data_5d36e93aa7e67a8f91556ac07d9c8d1c
#
_entry.id   5d36e93aa7e67a8f91556ac07d9c8d1c
#
_cell.length_a   1.000
_cell.length_b   1.000
_cell.length_c   1.000
_cell.angle_alpha   90.00
_cell.angle_beta   90.00
_cell.angle_gamma   90.00
#
_symmetry.space_group_name_H-M   'P 1'
#
loop_
_entity.id
_entity.type
_entity.pdbx_description
1 polymer ?
#
loop_
_entity_poly.entity_id
_entity_poly.type
_entity_poly.pdbx_seq_one_letter_code
_entity_poly.pdbx_strand_id
1 'polypeptide(L)'
;MKHKMIGTLTVLAMGLSLLSGCGSLTQTVGTTTPPASGSTSVAEPPVQENYIYEPIEKENYTWGTSGTSGTNYIVAAGIADVVNDYAESANFVVQSTAGATENLSLMLSGEMDFGYMSATSIYNGYHKIDYMADRVPAPYLYNVILTTHGSVGHMIARADSGIKTYEDLAGKRVCTGTTSAEGHTVCEALIASYGYDIENDLKTYWMTQDEAMARLQDGDLDAVYLTAGAPIAAFTNVIVADPGGYTIVTPNQEHLETVVEDFPSLTITTIPAGTYSGIDFDVLALRTAISVVTPADTPAAVTYELAKYTYENWAEIQDTHAALLETEPADLSESPIPLHPGAAAFFREAGVIE
;
A
#
# COMPACT_ATOMS: atom_id res chain seq x y z
N MET A 1 22.89 54.15 -7.62
CA MET A 1 22.25 55.02 -6.63
C MET A 1 21.80 54.14 -5.46
N LYS A 2 22.32 54.49 -4.28
CA LYS A 2 22.15 53.80 -3.00
C LYS A 2 20.77 54.10 -2.45
N HIS A 3 20.11 53.13 -1.78
CA HIS A 3 19.41 53.37 -0.51
C HIS A 3 19.37 52.11 0.31
N LYS A 4 20.09 52.15 1.44
CA LYS A 4 19.95 51.31 2.61
C LYS A 4 18.77 51.80 3.43
N MET A 5 17.96 50.89 4.02
CA MET A 5 17.20 51.20 5.21
C MET A 5 17.40 50.08 6.24
N ILE A 6 17.87 50.53 7.39
CA ILE A 6 18.09 49.83 8.66
C ILE A 6 16.81 50.02 9.46
N GLY A 7 16.30 48.97 10.04
CA GLY A 7 15.13 48.99 10.96
C GLY A 7 15.32 48.03 12.12
N THR A 8 15.65 48.53 13.13
CA THR A 8 15.72 48.47 14.61
C THR A 8 15.11 47.25 15.30
N LEU A 9 16.00 46.65 16.08
CA LEU A 9 15.75 45.60 17.11
C LEU A 9 15.05 46.25 18.33
N THR A 10 13.98 45.68 18.84
CA THR A 10 13.44 46.03 20.16
C THR A 10 13.42 44.76 21.03
N VAL A 11 14.31 44.77 22.03
CA VAL A 11 14.38 43.83 23.15
C VAL A 11 13.41 44.31 24.22
N LEU A 12 12.54 43.46 24.71
CA LEU A 12 11.78 43.70 25.92
C LEU A 12 12.06 42.58 26.93
N ALA A 13 12.74 42.98 27.98
CA ALA A 13 13.02 42.15 29.16
C ALA A 13 12.08 42.64 30.30
N MET A 14 11.45 41.69 31.01
CA MET A 14 10.87 41.79 32.36
C MET A 14 10.43 40.37 32.74
N GLY A 15 10.66 39.82 33.93
CA GLY A 15 11.16 40.29 35.21
C GLY A 15 10.97 39.11 36.14
N LEU A 16 12.01 38.80 36.92
CA LEU A 16 12.04 37.74 37.94
C LEU A 16 11.17 38.16 39.14
N SER A 17 10.38 37.23 39.67
CA SER A 17 9.94 37.27 41.07
C SER A 17 10.12 35.91 41.74
N LEU A 18 11.08 35.87 42.63
CA LEU A 18 11.37 34.78 43.58
C LEU A 18 10.32 34.88 44.74
N LEU A 19 9.74 33.73 45.07
CA LEU A 19 9.13 33.52 46.38
C LEU A 19 9.56 32.13 46.90
N SER A 20 10.35 32.18 47.95
CA SER A 20 10.79 31.03 48.75
C SER A 20 9.62 30.51 49.58
N GLY A 21 9.40 29.22 49.58
CA GLY A 21 8.54 28.49 50.50
C GLY A 21 9.16 27.14 50.82
N CYS A 22 9.82 27.06 52.00
CA CYS A 22 10.25 25.79 52.61
C CYS A 22 9.04 25.01 53.10
N GLY A 23 8.87 23.79 52.64
CA GLY A 23 7.93 22.82 53.18
C GLY A 23 8.51 21.42 53.00
N SER A 24 9.06 20.86 54.08
CA SER A 24 9.54 19.48 54.22
C SER A 24 8.35 18.52 54.11
N LEU A 25 8.32 17.63 53.11
CA LEU A 25 7.43 16.49 53.09
C LEU A 25 8.20 15.23 52.77
N THR A 26 8.16 14.30 53.68
CA THR A 26 8.65 12.92 53.65
C THR A 26 8.14 12.16 52.41
N GLN A 27 9.06 11.66 51.59
CA GLN A 27 8.75 10.76 50.49
C GLN A 27 8.44 9.36 51.02
N THR A 28 7.20 8.92 50.88
CA THR A 28 6.83 7.52 50.87
C THR A 28 6.99 7.00 49.44
N VAL A 29 7.88 6.02 49.25
CA VAL A 29 8.09 5.30 48.01
C VAL A 29 6.86 4.42 47.74
N GLY A 30 5.97 4.89 46.91
CA GLY A 30 4.90 4.09 46.36
C GLY A 30 5.36 3.46 45.03
N THR A 31 5.46 2.14 45.00
CA THR A 31 5.61 1.34 43.77
C THR A 31 4.41 1.57 42.90
N THR A 32 4.57 2.37 41.87
CA THR A 32 3.57 2.51 40.80
C THR A 32 3.77 1.40 39.77
N THR A 33 2.86 0.44 39.77
CA THR A 33 2.66 -0.51 38.68
C THR A 33 2.32 0.29 37.40
N PRO A 34 2.90 -0.03 36.21
CA PRO A 34 2.51 0.61 34.97
C PRO A 34 1.03 0.35 34.69
N PRO A 35 0.29 1.34 34.17
CA PRO A 35 -1.09 1.08 33.75
C PRO A 35 -1.08 0.05 32.61
N ALA A 36 -1.93 -0.97 32.77
CA ALA A 36 -2.19 -1.94 31.73
C ALA A 36 -2.61 -1.20 30.45
N SER A 37 -1.98 -1.55 29.31
CA SER A 37 -2.41 -1.14 27.98
C SER A 37 -3.90 -1.52 27.81
N GLY A 38 -4.76 -0.54 27.94
CA GLY A 38 -6.14 -0.67 27.55
C GLY A 38 -6.20 -0.80 26.02
N SER A 39 -6.47 -1.98 25.51
CA SER A 39 -6.90 -2.14 24.13
C SER A 39 -8.23 -1.40 24.00
N THR A 40 -8.19 -0.23 23.40
CA THR A 40 -9.40 0.43 22.91
C THR A 40 -9.88 -0.40 21.73
N SER A 41 -10.86 -1.29 21.95
CA SER A 41 -11.56 -1.92 20.86
C SER A 41 -12.21 -0.81 20.03
N VAL A 42 -11.77 -0.65 18.79
CA VAL A 42 -12.49 0.13 17.78
C VAL A 42 -13.86 -0.52 17.69
N ALA A 43 -14.93 0.24 17.94
CA ALA A 43 -16.29 -0.27 17.76
C ALA A 43 -16.42 -0.65 16.28
N GLU A 44 -16.65 -1.94 16.01
CA GLU A 44 -16.99 -2.38 14.66
C GLU A 44 -18.22 -1.59 14.19
N PRO A 45 -18.22 -1.09 12.94
CA PRO A 45 -19.43 -0.50 12.38
C PRO A 45 -20.56 -1.53 12.47
N PRO A 46 -21.81 -1.10 12.70
CA PRO A 46 -22.93 -2.02 12.79
C PRO A 46 -23.00 -2.82 11.49
N VAL A 47 -22.78 -4.12 11.59
CA VAL A 47 -23.00 -5.04 10.47
C VAL A 47 -24.48 -4.95 10.13
N GLN A 48 -24.80 -4.33 9.00
CA GLN A 48 -26.17 -4.39 8.47
C GLN A 48 -26.35 -5.81 7.88
N GLU A 49 -26.74 -6.75 8.74
CA GLU A 49 -26.88 -8.17 8.38
C GLU A 49 -27.93 -8.44 7.26
N ASN A 50 -28.77 -7.45 6.93
CA ASN A 50 -29.86 -7.59 5.96
C ASN A 50 -30.02 -6.33 5.08
N TYR A 51 -28.92 -5.84 4.45
CA TYR A 51 -29.09 -4.80 3.45
C TYR A 51 -29.81 -5.35 2.22
N ILE A 52 -30.91 -4.71 1.83
CA ILE A 52 -31.61 -4.99 0.57
C ILE A 52 -31.26 -3.86 -0.39
N TYR A 53 -30.73 -4.23 -1.55
CA TYR A 53 -30.36 -3.25 -2.56
C TYR A 53 -31.58 -2.51 -3.12
N GLU A 54 -31.52 -1.19 -3.06
CA GLU A 54 -32.42 -0.27 -3.77
C GLU A 54 -31.54 0.84 -4.39
N PRO A 55 -31.70 1.14 -5.70
CA PRO A 55 -30.92 2.21 -6.33
C PRO A 55 -31.29 3.58 -5.71
N ILE A 56 -30.29 4.46 -5.69
CA ILE A 56 -30.42 5.84 -5.23
C ILE A 56 -30.23 6.80 -6.43
N GLU A 57 -30.36 8.12 -6.19
CA GLU A 57 -30.05 9.11 -7.22
C GLU A 57 -28.60 8.94 -7.72
N LYS A 58 -28.41 8.89 -9.04
CA LYS A 58 -27.10 8.65 -9.63
C LYS A 58 -26.21 9.88 -9.48
N GLU A 59 -25.05 9.67 -8.82
CA GLU A 59 -24.03 10.70 -8.60
C GLU A 59 -22.66 10.27 -9.13
N ASN A 60 -21.75 11.25 -9.29
CA ASN A 60 -20.35 10.94 -9.63
C ASN A 60 -19.56 10.66 -8.36
N TYR A 61 -18.79 9.59 -8.40
CA TYR A 61 -17.87 9.18 -7.34
C TYR A 61 -16.43 9.16 -7.86
N THR A 62 -15.54 9.82 -7.17
CA THR A 62 -14.13 9.89 -7.54
C THR A 62 -13.36 8.69 -7.01
N TRP A 63 -12.46 8.15 -7.83
CA TRP A 63 -11.67 6.97 -7.50
C TRP A 63 -10.17 7.22 -7.72
N GLY A 64 -9.42 7.38 -6.62
CA GLY A 64 -7.97 7.57 -6.61
C GLY A 64 -7.21 6.27 -6.85
N THR A 65 -6.18 6.35 -7.66
CA THR A 65 -5.46 5.15 -8.13
C THR A 65 -3.94 5.26 -7.94
N SER A 66 -3.22 5.48 -9.02
CA SER A 66 -1.77 5.71 -9.13
C SER A 66 -1.49 6.58 -10.36
N GLY A 67 -0.24 6.69 -10.79
CA GLY A 67 0.10 7.30 -12.07
C GLY A 67 -0.57 6.59 -13.25
N THR A 68 -0.86 7.30 -14.33
CA THR A 68 -1.65 6.81 -15.48
C THR A 68 -1.07 5.59 -16.19
N SER A 69 0.24 5.32 -16.05
CA SER A 69 0.89 4.10 -16.55
C SER A 69 0.93 2.96 -15.52
N GLY A 70 0.43 3.19 -14.31
CA GLY A 70 0.42 2.20 -13.22
C GLY A 70 -0.75 1.23 -13.34
N THR A 71 -0.54 -0.02 -12.89
CA THR A 71 -1.55 -1.09 -12.89
C THR A 71 -2.85 -0.64 -12.27
N ASN A 72 -2.82 0.02 -11.10
CA ASN A 72 -4.03 0.47 -10.41
C ASN A 72 -4.89 1.41 -11.25
N TYR A 73 -4.27 2.33 -12.02
CA TYR A 73 -5.02 3.24 -12.89
C TYR A 73 -5.70 2.48 -14.04
N ILE A 74 -4.95 1.60 -14.71
CA ILE A 74 -5.46 0.85 -15.88
C ILE A 74 -6.60 -0.08 -15.44
N VAL A 75 -6.41 -0.79 -14.33
CA VAL A 75 -7.44 -1.70 -13.78
C VAL A 75 -8.69 -0.93 -13.34
N ALA A 76 -8.53 0.18 -12.62
CA ALA A 76 -9.67 1.01 -12.21
C ALA A 76 -10.43 1.57 -13.42
N ALA A 77 -9.72 2.02 -14.45
CA ALA A 77 -10.34 2.52 -15.67
C ALA A 77 -11.15 1.42 -16.38
N GLY A 78 -10.61 0.20 -16.47
CA GLY A 78 -11.31 -0.95 -17.04
C GLY A 78 -12.56 -1.33 -16.24
N ILE A 79 -12.47 -1.36 -14.90
CA ILE A 79 -13.62 -1.62 -14.04
C ILE A 79 -14.67 -0.52 -14.17
N ALA A 80 -14.25 0.76 -14.10
CA ALA A 80 -15.18 1.89 -14.19
C ALA A 80 -15.89 1.96 -15.55
N ASP A 81 -15.19 1.66 -16.65
CA ASP A 81 -15.78 1.61 -18.00
C ASP A 81 -16.94 0.61 -18.05
N VAL A 82 -16.71 -0.61 -17.59
CA VAL A 82 -17.73 -1.66 -17.58
C VAL A 82 -18.84 -1.35 -16.57
N VAL A 83 -18.50 -1.00 -15.32
CA VAL A 83 -19.50 -0.79 -14.26
C VAL A 83 -20.41 0.40 -14.55
N ASN A 84 -19.88 1.49 -15.12
CA ASN A 84 -20.67 2.68 -15.44
C ASN A 84 -21.78 2.44 -16.46
N ASP A 85 -21.66 1.41 -17.31
CA ASP A 85 -22.69 1.02 -18.27
C ASP A 85 -23.93 0.38 -17.59
N TYR A 86 -23.74 -0.19 -16.41
CA TYR A 86 -24.80 -0.91 -15.68
C TYR A 86 -25.28 -0.19 -14.41
N ALA A 87 -24.42 0.59 -13.76
CA ALA A 87 -24.71 1.20 -12.47
C ALA A 87 -25.82 2.26 -12.56
N GLU A 88 -26.82 2.16 -11.68
CA GLU A 88 -27.97 3.06 -11.61
C GLU A 88 -27.75 4.18 -10.58
N SER A 89 -26.96 3.92 -9.52
CA SER A 89 -26.72 4.83 -8.39
C SER A 89 -25.39 5.59 -8.49
N ALA A 90 -24.46 5.14 -9.31
CA ALA A 90 -23.11 5.68 -9.35
C ALA A 90 -22.57 5.85 -10.78
N ASN A 91 -21.69 6.84 -10.95
CA ASN A 91 -20.79 6.97 -12.08
C ASN A 91 -19.36 7.15 -11.54
N PHE A 92 -18.51 6.16 -11.72
CA PHE A 92 -17.14 6.15 -11.19
C PHE A 92 -16.19 6.93 -12.10
N VAL A 93 -15.51 7.91 -11.52
CA VAL A 93 -14.57 8.81 -12.21
C VAL A 93 -13.15 8.53 -11.69
N VAL A 94 -12.37 7.82 -12.50
CA VAL A 94 -11.00 7.44 -12.13
C VAL A 94 -10.05 8.63 -12.20
N GLN A 95 -9.25 8.81 -11.14
CA GLN A 95 -8.27 9.89 -11.02
C GLN A 95 -6.87 9.33 -10.80
N SER A 96 -5.90 9.94 -11.50
CA SER A 96 -4.48 9.67 -11.26
C SER A 96 -4.01 10.38 -10.00
N THR A 97 -3.27 9.64 -9.17
CA THR A 97 -2.68 10.13 -7.91
C THR A 97 -1.23 9.64 -7.76
N ALA A 98 -0.57 10.03 -6.67
CA ALA A 98 0.73 9.48 -6.32
C ALA A 98 0.64 8.09 -5.61
N GLY A 99 -0.56 7.52 -5.48
CA GLY A 99 -0.79 6.18 -4.92
C GLY A 99 -1.45 6.19 -3.54
N ALA A 100 -1.37 5.05 -2.84
CA ALA A 100 -2.16 4.74 -1.65
C ALA A 100 -2.14 5.83 -0.55
N THR A 101 -0.99 6.42 -0.27
CA THR A 101 -0.86 7.47 0.77
C THR A 101 -1.63 8.74 0.40
N GLU A 102 -1.58 9.16 -0.87
CA GLU A 102 -2.36 10.30 -1.35
C GLU A 102 -3.85 9.97 -1.39
N ASN A 103 -4.22 8.77 -1.88
CA ASN A 103 -5.60 8.30 -1.88
C ASN A 103 -6.21 8.37 -0.48
N LEU A 104 -5.49 7.87 0.54
CA LEU A 104 -5.94 7.95 1.92
C LEU A 104 -6.11 9.41 2.37
N SER A 105 -5.14 10.28 2.09
CA SER A 105 -5.20 11.69 2.48
C SER A 105 -6.40 12.41 1.86
N LEU A 106 -6.68 12.16 0.58
CA LEU A 106 -7.81 12.74 -0.15
C LEU A 106 -9.15 12.19 0.34
N MET A 107 -9.25 10.90 0.68
CA MET A 107 -10.44 10.34 1.33
C MET A 107 -10.68 10.96 2.72
N LEU A 108 -9.62 11.14 3.52
CA LEU A 108 -9.71 11.78 4.84
C LEU A 108 -10.15 13.25 4.78
N SER A 109 -9.81 13.96 3.71
CA SER A 109 -10.25 15.36 3.48
C SER A 109 -11.64 15.45 2.83
N GLY A 110 -12.23 14.33 2.39
CA GLY A 110 -13.50 14.31 1.66
C GLY A 110 -13.37 14.78 0.21
N GLU A 111 -12.16 14.82 -0.34
CA GLU A 111 -11.89 15.19 -1.74
C GLU A 111 -11.93 13.98 -2.69
N MET A 112 -12.04 12.76 -2.13
CA MET A 112 -12.09 11.51 -2.87
C MET A 112 -12.99 10.50 -2.18
N ASP A 113 -13.76 9.76 -2.97
CA ASP A 113 -14.75 8.81 -2.46
C ASP A 113 -14.19 7.39 -2.34
N PHE A 114 -13.33 6.98 -3.28
CA PHE A 114 -12.73 5.66 -3.35
C PHE A 114 -11.22 5.75 -3.53
N GLY A 115 -10.49 4.77 -3.02
CA GLY A 115 -9.04 4.69 -3.21
C GLY A 115 -8.54 3.27 -3.35
N TYR A 116 -7.54 3.05 -4.17
CA TYR A 116 -6.75 1.83 -4.13
C TYR A 116 -5.74 1.89 -3.00
N MET A 117 -5.70 0.81 -2.20
CA MET A 117 -4.71 0.59 -1.15
C MET A 117 -4.27 -0.88 -1.13
N SER A 118 -3.07 -1.13 -0.61
CA SER A 118 -2.61 -2.48 -0.34
C SER A 118 -3.26 -3.05 0.92
N ALA A 119 -3.38 -4.38 0.98
CA ALA A 119 -3.94 -5.07 2.14
C ALA A 119 -3.19 -4.72 3.44
N THR A 120 -1.87 -4.58 3.40
CA THR A 120 -1.05 -4.15 4.55
C THR A 120 -1.41 -2.74 5.01
N SER A 121 -1.47 -1.77 4.08
CA SER A 121 -1.87 -0.40 4.40
C SER A 121 -3.30 -0.32 4.94
N ILE A 122 -4.21 -1.13 4.37
CA ILE A 122 -5.60 -1.23 4.81
C ILE A 122 -5.67 -1.76 6.25
N TYR A 123 -5.02 -2.90 6.51
CA TYR A 123 -5.00 -3.53 7.82
C TYR A 123 -4.39 -2.61 8.89
N ASN A 124 -3.19 -2.08 8.61
CA ASN A 124 -2.48 -1.22 9.54
C ASN A 124 -3.23 0.08 9.82
N GLY A 125 -3.86 0.68 8.81
CA GLY A 125 -4.65 1.89 8.98
C GLY A 125 -5.95 1.64 9.75
N TYR A 126 -6.64 0.56 9.48
CA TYR A 126 -7.86 0.18 10.19
C TYR A 126 -7.60 -0.10 11.68
N HIS A 127 -6.54 -0.86 11.97
CA HIS A 127 -6.14 -1.19 13.34
C HIS A 127 -5.28 -0.12 14.02
N LYS A 128 -4.88 0.93 13.29
CA LYS A 128 -4.03 2.03 13.78
C LYS A 128 -2.70 1.55 14.38
N ILE A 129 -2.01 0.74 13.60
CA ILE A 129 -0.71 0.18 13.97
C ILE A 129 0.38 0.59 12.98
N ASP A 130 1.62 0.42 13.37
CA ASP A 130 2.83 0.71 12.60
C ASP A 130 2.83 2.13 11.98
N TYR A 131 3.38 2.26 10.79
CA TYR A 131 3.50 3.52 10.06
C TYR A 131 2.15 4.19 9.73
N MET A 132 1.03 3.48 9.89
CA MET A 132 -0.32 3.99 9.65
C MET A 132 -1.00 4.49 10.94
N ALA A 133 -0.43 4.24 12.13
CA ALA A 133 -1.05 4.56 13.42
C ALA A 133 -1.49 6.02 13.56
N ASP A 134 -0.66 6.95 13.09
CA ASP A 134 -0.91 8.40 13.18
C ASP A 134 -1.53 8.99 11.91
N ARG A 135 -1.71 8.19 10.84
CA ARG A 135 -2.24 8.67 9.56
C ARG A 135 -3.76 8.62 9.48
N VAL A 136 -4.39 7.68 10.20
CA VAL A 136 -5.84 7.53 10.23
C VAL A 136 -6.37 8.03 11.57
N PRO A 137 -7.02 9.21 11.62
CA PRO A 137 -7.58 9.74 12.86
C PRO A 137 -8.74 8.87 13.36
N ALA A 138 -8.93 8.79 14.68
CA ALA A 138 -10.13 8.22 15.25
C ALA A 138 -11.23 9.30 15.26
N PRO A 139 -12.49 8.99 14.94
CA PRO A 139 -13.07 7.67 14.70
C PRO A 139 -13.18 7.28 13.21
N TYR A 140 -12.34 7.83 12.30
CA TYR A 140 -12.45 7.53 10.87
C TYR A 140 -12.34 6.03 10.62
N LEU A 141 -13.30 5.49 9.89
CA LEU A 141 -13.35 4.10 9.46
C LEU A 141 -13.53 4.05 7.94
N TYR A 142 -12.91 3.08 7.33
CA TYR A 142 -13.11 2.72 5.93
C TYR A 142 -13.25 1.20 5.80
N ASN A 143 -13.84 0.77 4.70
CA ASN A 143 -14.07 -0.64 4.44
C ASN A 143 -13.61 -1.00 3.02
N VAL A 144 -13.26 -2.25 2.82
CA VAL A 144 -12.97 -2.80 1.50
C VAL A 144 -14.27 -3.01 0.76
N ILE A 145 -14.26 -2.76 -0.55
CA ILE A 145 -15.37 -3.05 -1.46
C ILE A 145 -15.03 -4.32 -2.23
N LEU A 146 -13.84 -4.37 -2.83
CA LEU A 146 -13.35 -5.52 -3.56
C LEU A 146 -11.82 -5.52 -3.64
N THR A 147 -11.26 -6.72 -3.78
CA THR A 147 -9.84 -6.95 -4.04
C THR A 147 -9.65 -7.32 -5.51
N THR A 148 -8.80 -6.63 -6.23
CA THR A 148 -8.74 -6.76 -7.70
C THR A 148 -7.53 -7.54 -8.21
N HIS A 149 -6.35 -7.33 -7.62
CA HIS A 149 -5.11 -7.95 -8.08
C HIS A 149 -4.07 -8.02 -6.96
N GLY A 150 -2.94 -8.68 -7.24
CA GLY A 150 -1.79 -8.70 -6.37
C GLY A 150 -0.70 -7.74 -6.82
N SER A 151 0.01 -7.19 -5.86
CA SER A 151 1.26 -6.49 -6.07
C SER A 151 2.38 -7.34 -5.49
N VAL A 152 3.39 -7.66 -6.30
CA VAL A 152 4.45 -8.60 -5.98
C VAL A 152 5.77 -7.85 -5.84
N GLY A 153 6.37 -7.96 -4.64
CA GLY A 153 7.65 -7.34 -4.35
C GLY A 153 8.80 -8.24 -4.75
N HIS A 154 9.65 -7.78 -5.67
CA HIS A 154 10.85 -8.54 -6.07
C HIS A 154 11.97 -7.61 -6.54
N MET A 155 13.17 -8.17 -6.59
CA MET A 155 14.39 -7.43 -6.86
C MET A 155 14.99 -7.81 -8.22
N ILE A 156 15.33 -6.80 -9.04
CA ILE A 156 16.18 -6.95 -10.20
C ILE A 156 17.61 -6.53 -9.85
N ALA A 157 18.60 -7.27 -10.31
CA ALA A 157 20.00 -6.93 -10.15
C ALA A 157 20.75 -6.96 -11.50
N ARG A 158 21.80 -6.15 -11.63
CA ARG A 158 22.72 -6.23 -12.75
C ARG A 158 23.51 -7.55 -12.67
N ALA A 159 23.66 -8.24 -13.78
CA ALA A 159 24.39 -9.51 -13.84
C ALA A 159 25.87 -9.37 -13.44
N ASP A 160 26.48 -8.21 -13.72
CA ASP A 160 27.86 -7.88 -13.36
C ASP A 160 28.05 -7.40 -11.92
N SER A 161 26.98 -7.19 -11.16
CA SER A 161 27.02 -6.78 -9.74
C SER A 161 27.54 -7.90 -8.83
N GLY A 162 27.44 -9.16 -9.26
CA GLY A 162 27.74 -10.33 -8.46
C GLY A 162 26.64 -10.72 -7.48
N ILE A 163 25.48 -10.03 -7.49
CA ILE A 163 24.32 -10.39 -6.68
C ILE A 163 23.59 -11.56 -7.35
N LYS A 164 23.46 -12.68 -6.62
CA LYS A 164 22.70 -13.86 -7.05
C LYS A 164 21.58 -14.18 -6.06
N THR A 165 21.81 -13.87 -4.80
CA THR A 165 20.92 -14.12 -3.68
C THR A 165 20.92 -12.89 -2.76
N TYR A 166 20.02 -12.87 -1.78
CA TYR A 166 19.98 -11.77 -0.80
C TYR A 166 21.19 -11.74 0.13
N GLU A 167 21.90 -12.87 0.29
CA GLU A 167 23.16 -12.94 1.03
C GLU A 167 24.31 -12.13 0.39
N ASP A 168 24.20 -11.82 -0.90
CA ASP A 168 25.21 -11.06 -1.64
C ASP A 168 25.04 -9.54 -1.53
N LEU A 169 24.01 -9.05 -0.79
CA LEU A 169 23.65 -7.63 -0.74
C LEU A 169 24.61 -6.75 0.08
N ALA A 170 25.45 -7.35 0.94
CA ALA A 170 26.38 -6.58 1.77
C ALA A 170 27.29 -5.66 0.93
N GLY A 171 27.29 -4.37 1.26
CA GLY A 171 28.07 -3.33 0.57
C GLY A 171 27.60 -2.95 -0.83
N LYS A 172 26.51 -3.54 -1.34
CA LYS A 172 25.93 -3.24 -2.66
C LYS A 172 25.11 -1.96 -2.65
N ARG A 173 24.97 -1.37 -3.84
CA ARG A 173 24.17 -0.17 -4.08
C ARG A 173 22.76 -0.59 -4.45
N VAL A 174 21.84 -0.49 -3.49
CA VAL A 174 20.47 -1.01 -3.63
C VAL A 174 19.46 0.12 -3.48
N CYS A 175 18.52 0.22 -4.41
CA CYS A 175 17.35 1.07 -4.25
C CYS A 175 16.16 0.22 -3.76
N THR A 176 15.50 0.68 -2.69
CA THR A 176 14.36 0.01 -2.05
C THR A 176 13.04 0.75 -2.27
N GLY A 177 13.03 1.75 -3.17
CA GLY A 177 11.90 2.64 -3.39
C GLY A 177 11.99 3.90 -2.54
N THR A 178 10.89 4.62 -2.40
CA THR A 178 10.82 5.81 -1.52
C THR A 178 10.52 5.38 -0.09
N THR A 179 11.05 6.08 0.91
CA THR A 179 10.89 5.75 2.34
C THR A 179 9.43 5.79 2.83
N SER A 180 8.54 6.43 2.09
CA SER A 180 7.10 6.46 2.40
C SER A 180 6.32 5.32 1.75
N ALA A 181 6.96 4.50 0.90
CA ALA A 181 6.29 3.40 0.20
C ALA A 181 6.31 2.12 1.06
N GLU A 182 5.20 1.39 1.05
CA GLU A 182 5.11 0.07 1.69
C GLU A 182 6.18 -0.89 1.17
N GLY A 183 6.46 -0.87 -0.15
CA GLY A 183 7.49 -1.71 -0.75
C GLY A 183 8.87 -1.53 -0.12
N HIS A 184 9.20 -0.30 0.33
CA HIS A 184 10.43 -0.04 1.09
C HIS A 184 10.42 -0.78 2.44
N THR A 185 9.34 -0.64 3.22
CA THR A 185 9.21 -1.29 4.53
C THR A 185 9.29 -2.81 4.43
N VAL A 186 8.63 -3.40 3.43
CA VAL A 186 8.68 -4.84 3.16
C VAL A 186 10.09 -5.28 2.73
N CYS A 187 10.75 -4.52 1.86
CA CYS A 187 12.12 -4.80 1.44
C CYS A 187 13.11 -4.70 2.61
N GLU A 188 12.96 -3.70 3.47
CA GLU A 188 13.76 -3.54 4.70
C GLU A 188 13.59 -4.75 5.62
N ALA A 189 12.36 -5.18 5.90
CA ALA A 189 12.10 -6.36 6.72
C ALA A 189 12.70 -7.63 6.10
N LEU A 190 12.60 -7.79 4.78
CA LEU A 190 13.21 -8.93 4.07
C LEU A 190 14.74 -8.91 4.18
N ILE A 191 15.39 -7.75 3.99
CA ILE A 191 16.84 -7.61 4.14
C ILE A 191 17.26 -7.86 5.59
N ALA A 192 16.49 -7.37 6.57
CA ALA A 192 16.74 -7.58 7.99
C ALA A 192 16.64 -9.05 8.39
N SER A 193 15.74 -9.84 7.77
CA SER A 193 15.65 -11.28 8.03
C SER A 193 16.93 -12.04 7.68
N TYR A 194 17.73 -11.53 6.74
CA TYR A 194 19.08 -12.03 6.42
C TYR A 194 20.18 -11.52 7.36
N GLY A 195 19.82 -10.74 8.40
CA GLY A 195 20.74 -10.20 9.38
C GLY A 195 21.46 -8.93 8.93
N TYR A 196 21.00 -8.26 7.90
CA TYR A 196 21.57 -7.00 7.41
C TYR A 196 20.77 -5.80 7.89
N ASP A 197 21.49 -4.76 8.27
CA ASP A 197 20.95 -3.42 8.49
C ASP A 197 21.01 -2.63 7.16
N ILE A 198 19.85 -2.16 6.69
CA ILE A 198 19.72 -1.50 5.39
C ILE A 198 20.53 -0.20 5.27
N GLU A 199 20.83 0.48 6.40
CA GLU A 199 21.58 1.73 6.41
C GLU A 199 23.09 1.49 6.63
N ASN A 200 23.46 0.44 7.38
CA ASN A 200 24.84 0.22 7.80
C ASN A 200 25.57 -0.84 6.96
N ASP A 201 24.86 -1.89 6.49
CA ASP A 201 25.47 -3.00 5.77
C ASP A 201 25.36 -2.86 4.26
N LEU A 202 24.41 -2.05 3.74
CA LEU A 202 24.21 -1.75 2.34
C LEU A 202 24.58 -0.30 2.01
N LYS A 203 24.67 0.03 0.73
CA LYS A 203 24.63 1.41 0.22
C LYS A 203 23.24 1.66 -0.32
N THR A 204 22.32 1.99 0.58
CA THR A 204 20.91 2.14 0.25
C THR A 204 20.59 3.49 -0.36
N TYR A 205 19.70 3.49 -1.33
CA TYR A 205 19.19 4.66 -2.02
C TYR A 205 17.67 4.65 -1.98
N TRP A 206 17.08 5.84 -1.82
CA TRP A 206 15.63 6.05 -1.79
C TRP A 206 15.25 7.02 -2.88
N MET A 207 14.50 6.55 -3.87
CA MET A 207 14.10 7.35 -5.03
C MET A 207 12.88 6.74 -5.71
N THR A 208 12.31 7.46 -6.66
CA THR A 208 11.20 6.98 -7.48
C THR A 208 11.62 5.80 -8.36
N GLN A 209 10.65 5.00 -8.80
CA GLN A 209 10.88 3.87 -9.70
C GLN A 209 11.65 4.28 -10.96
N ASP A 210 11.22 5.36 -11.62
CA ASP A 210 11.81 5.80 -12.89
C ASP A 210 13.28 6.22 -12.71
N GLU A 211 13.59 6.95 -11.63
CA GLU A 211 14.97 7.33 -11.31
C GLU A 211 15.83 6.11 -10.97
N ALA A 212 15.29 5.16 -10.18
CA ALA A 212 16.00 3.94 -9.80
C ALA A 212 16.35 3.09 -11.03
N MET A 213 15.40 2.93 -11.95
CA MET A 213 15.62 2.14 -13.17
C MET A 213 16.63 2.81 -14.11
N ALA A 214 16.60 4.14 -14.25
CA ALA A 214 17.60 4.87 -15.01
C ALA A 214 19.01 4.67 -14.42
N ARG A 215 19.17 4.79 -13.10
CA ARG A 215 20.47 4.59 -12.42
C ARG A 215 20.94 3.14 -12.44
N LEU A 216 20.02 2.17 -12.45
CA LEU A 216 20.36 0.78 -12.64
C LEU A 216 20.97 0.53 -14.04
N GLN A 217 20.36 1.12 -15.08
CA GLN A 217 20.86 1.07 -16.46
C GLN A 217 22.21 1.77 -16.62
N ASP A 218 22.41 2.90 -15.97
CA ASP A 218 23.68 3.65 -16.00
C ASP A 218 24.79 2.99 -15.18
N GLY A 219 24.47 1.94 -14.40
CA GLY A 219 25.43 1.23 -13.56
C GLY A 219 25.75 1.94 -12.23
N ASP A 220 24.94 2.93 -11.85
CA ASP A 220 25.04 3.64 -10.56
C ASP A 220 24.38 2.86 -9.40
N LEU A 221 23.49 1.93 -9.73
CA LEU A 221 22.92 0.95 -8.80
C LEU A 221 23.28 -0.46 -9.20
N ASP A 222 23.38 -1.36 -8.22
CA ASP A 222 23.62 -2.78 -8.39
C ASP A 222 22.30 -3.57 -8.45
N ALA A 223 21.30 -3.14 -7.68
CA ALA A 223 19.96 -3.74 -7.63
C ALA A 223 18.87 -2.72 -7.30
N VAL A 224 17.64 -3.06 -7.70
CA VAL A 224 16.42 -2.28 -7.42
C VAL A 224 15.31 -3.23 -6.99
N TYR A 225 14.67 -2.94 -5.86
CA TYR A 225 13.47 -3.62 -5.40
C TYR A 225 12.25 -2.78 -5.76
N LEU A 226 11.26 -3.39 -6.40
CA LEU A 226 9.97 -2.77 -6.72
C LEU A 226 8.83 -3.69 -6.32
N THR A 227 7.67 -3.08 -6.08
CA THR A 227 6.41 -3.75 -5.79
C THR A 227 5.36 -3.31 -6.79
N ALA A 228 4.91 -4.22 -7.65
CA ALA A 228 3.87 -4.00 -8.65
C ALA A 228 3.32 -5.34 -9.15
N GLY A 229 2.31 -5.32 -10.03
CA GLY A 229 1.86 -6.54 -10.73
C GLY A 229 3.00 -7.14 -11.55
N ALA A 230 3.23 -8.45 -11.42
CA ALA A 230 4.23 -9.16 -12.24
C ALA A 230 3.62 -9.59 -13.59
N PRO A 231 4.38 -9.46 -14.72
CA PRO A 231 5.72 -8.88 -14.84
C PRO A 231 5.73 -7.36 -14.71
N ILE A 232 6.69 -6.82 -13.95
CA ILE A 232 6.87 -5.36 -13.85
C ILE A 232 7.40 -4.83 -15.19
N ALA A 233 6.66 -3.92 -15.81
CA ALA A 233 7.01 -3.39 -17.13
C ALA A 233 8.42 -2.76 -17.16
N ALA A 234 8.80 -2.04 -16.10
CA ALA A 234 10.13 -1.45 -15.99
C ALA A 234 11.26 -2.50 -16.01
N PHE A 235 11.07 -3.64 -15.35
CA PHE A 235 12.03 -4.75 -15.38
C PHE A 235 12.06 -5.43 -16.76
N THR A 236 10.88 -5.69 -17.34
CA THR A 236 10.77 -6.25 -18.69
C THR A 236 11.52 -5.39 -19.72
N ASN A 237 11.35 -4.07 -19.65
CA ASN A 237 11.98 -3.15 -20.60
C ASN A 237 13.52 -3.23 -20.55
N VAL A 238 14.14 -3.24 -19.37
CA VAL A 238 15.60 -3.30 -19.26
C VAL A 238 16.15 -4.67 -19.61
N ILE A 239 15.46 -5.75 -19.25
CA ILE A 239 15.85 -7.12 -19.61
C ILE A 239 15.80 -7.33 -21.12
N VAL A 240 14.78 -6.81 -21.80
CA VAL A 240 14.66 -6.90 -23.27
C VAL A 240 15.69 -6.03 -23.97
N ALA A 241 16.00 -4.85 -23.40
CA ALA A 241 17.00 -3.93 -23.99
C ALA A 241 18.44 -4.47 -23.89
N ASP A 242 18.76 -5.22 -22.82
CA ASP A 242 20.08 -5.82 -22.61
C ASP A 242 19.91 -7.29 -22.15
N PRO A 243 19.73 -8.24 -23.10
CA PRO A 243 19.55 -9.65 -22.79
C PRO A 243 20.76 -10.25 -22.07
N GLY A 244 20.54 -10.74 -20.85
CA GLY A 244 21.58 -11.27 -19.98
C GLY A 244 22.34 -10.24 -19.14
N GLY A 245 22.03 -8.95 -19.29
CA GLY A 245 22.59 -7.89 -18.45
C GLY A 245 21.96 -7.79 -17.05
N TYR A 246 20.84 -8.47 -16.84
CA TYR A 246 20.08 -8.44 -15.59
C TYR A 246 19.61 -9.82 -15.15
N THR A 247 19.34 -9.97 -13.86
CA THR A 247 18.70 -11.15 -13.27
C THR A 247 17.66 -10.72 -12.24
N ILE A 248 16.68 -11.59 -11.97
CA ILE A 248 15.77 -11.44 -10.83
C ILE A 248 16.37 -12.21 -9.65
N VAL A 249 16.41 -11.57 -8.48
CA VAL A 249 16.98 -12.16 -7.27
C VAL A 249 15.87 -12.83 -6.48
N THR A 250 15.98 -14.14 -6.23
CA THR A 250 15.01 -14.89 -5.43
C THR A 250 15.46 -14.96 -3.97
N PRO A 251 14.60 -14.61 -2.99
CA PRO A 251 14.88 -14.88 -1.59
C PRO A 251 14.66 -16.36 -1.24
N ASN A 252 15.21 -16.78 -0.10
CA ASN A 252 14.93 -18.10 0.47
C ASN A 252 13.57 -18.09 1.18
N GLN A 253 12.86 -19.20 1.14
CA GLN A 253 11.51 -19.33 1.68
C GLN A 253 11.46 -19.04 3.19
N GLU A 254 12.44 -19.49 3.97
CA GLU A 254 12.46 -19.27 5.43
C GLU A 254 12.49 -17.77 5.81
N HIS A 255 13.15 -16.94 5.00
CA HIS A 255 13.21 -15.50 5.20
C HIS A 255 11.88 -14.81 4.84
N LEU A 256 11.20 -15.32 3.81
CA LEU A 256 9.85 -14.86 3.48
C LEU A 256 8.84 -15.23 4.57
N GLU A 257 8.93 -16.45 5.13
CA GLU A 257 8.10 -16.89 6.26
C GLU A 257 8.28 -15.99 7.47
N THR A 258 9.53 -15.60 7.79
CA THR A 258 9.82 -14.65 8.87
C THR A 258 9.14 -13.29 8.64
N VAL A 259 9.17 -12.78 7.41
CA VAL A 259 8.51 -11.50 7.08
C VAL A 259 6.99 -11.61 7.18
N VAL A 260 6.40 -12.71 6.74
CA VAL A 260 4.94 -12.94 6.82
C VAL A 260 4.46 -13.05 8.26
N GLU A 261 5.28 -13.56 9.20
CA GLU A 261 4.95 -13.53 10.63
C GLU A 261 4.78 -12.11 11.18
N ASP A 262 5.63 -11.18 10.72
CA ASP A 262 5.56 -9.76 11.12
C ASP A 262 4.51 -8.96 10.33
N PHE A 263 4.19 -9.39 9.11
CA PHE A 263 3.23 -8.76 8.20
C PHE A 263 2.15 -9.75 7.76
N PRO A 264 1.15 -10.06 8.58
CA PRO A 264 0.15 -11.11 8.30
C PRO A 264 -0.73 -10.87 7.06
N SER A 265 -0.73 -9.66 6.53
CA SER A 265 -1.44 -9.29 5.29
C SER A 265 -0.64 -9.60 4.01
N LEU A 266 0.64 -10.01 4.15
CA LEU A 266 1.44 -10.49 3.04
C LEU A 266 1.27 -12.00 2.87
N THR A 267 1.42 -12.45 1.63
CA THR A 267 1.48 -13.88 1.29
C THR A 267 2.75 -14.18 0.50
N ILE A 268 3.24 -15.41 0.61
CA ILE A 268 4.33 -15.89 -0.24
C ILE A 268 3.72 -16.35 -1.57
N THR A 269 4.31 -15.90 -2.66
CA THR A 269 3.91 -16.27 -4.02
C THR A 269 5.13 -16.68 -4.84
N THR A 270 4.86 -17.25 -6.01
CA THR A 270 5.90 -17.63 -7.00
C THR A 270 5.64 -16.88 -8.29
N ILE A 271 6.63 -16.17 -8.79
CA ILE A 271 6.65 -15.66 -10.16
C ILE A 271 7.22 -16.79 -11.01
N PRO A 272 6.43 -17.37 -11.96
CA PRO A 272 6.84 -18.54 -12.72
C PRO A 272 8.07 -18.27 -13.60
N ALA A 273 8.89 -19.30 -13.82
CA ALA A 273 9.94 -19.29 -14.81
C ALA A 273 9.42 -18.83 -16.17
N GLY A 274 10.20 -17.99 -16.86
CA GLY A 274 9.82 -17.44 -18.18
C GLY A 274 8.90 -16.20 -18.12
N THR A 275 8.44 -15.77 -16.95
CA THR A 275 7.72 -14.48 -16.80
C THR A 275 8.56 -13.31 -17.29
N TYR A 276 9.87 -13.33 -17.03
CA TYR A 276 10.84 -12.40 -17.60
C TYR A 276 11.74 -13.14 -18.58
N SER A 277 12.03 -12.52 -19.73
CA SER A 277 12.86 -13.12 -20.77
C SER A 277 14.25 -13.48 -20.23
N GLY A 278 14.66 -14.74 -20.41
CA GLY A 278 15.98 -15.24 -19.94
C GLY A 278 16.06 -15.55 -18.44
N ILE A 279 14.93 -15.50 -17.71
CA ILE A 279 14.81 -15.96 -16.33
C ILE A 279 14.09 -17.31 -16.36
N ASP A 280 14.88 -18.41 -16.33
CA ASP A 280 14.41 -19.79 -16.55
C ASP A 280 14.15 -20.53 -15.22
N PHE A 281 13.96 -19.81 -14.12
CA PHE A 281 13.69 -20.36 -12.80
C PHE A 281 12.54 -19.61 -12.13
N ASP A 282 11.87 -20.29 -11.21
CA ASP A 282 10.83 -19.71 -10.39
C ASP A 282 11.42 -18.72 -9.38
N VAL A 283 10.76 -17.58 -9.19
CA VAL A 283 11.18 -16.55 -8.24
C VAL A 283 10.17 -16.50 -7.10
N LEU A 284 10.63 -16.82 -5.89
CA LEU A 284 9.83 -16.59 -4.67
C LEU A 284 9.73 -15.10 -4.38
N ALA A 285 8.58 -14.65 -3.92
CA ALA A 285 8.32 -13.26 -3.67
C ALA A 285 7.23 -13.06 -2.60
N LEU A 286 7.15 -11.84 -2.06
CA LEU A 286 6.04 -11.41 -1.20
C LEU A 286 4.96 -10.74 -2.06
N ARG A 287 3.71 -11.09 -1.79
CA ARG A 287 2.54 -10.54 -2.46
C ARG A 287 1.65 -9.85 -1.44
N THR A 288 1.21 -8.64 -1.76
CA THR A 288 0.11 -7.95 -1.08
C THR A 288 -1.07 -7.84 -2.03
N ALA A 289 -2.27 -8.06 -1.53
CA ALA A 289 -3.48 -7.83 -2.29
C ALA A 289 -3.72 -6.30 -2.43
N ILE A 290 -4.28 -5.89 -3.56
CA ILE A 290 -4.65 -4.51 -3.84
C ILE A 290 -6.17 -4.42 -3.89
N SER A 291 -6.72 -3.58 -3.04
CA SER A 291 -8.17 -3.50 -2.83
C SER A 291 -8.68 -2.07 -2.97
N VAL A 292 -9.93 -1.95 -3.34
CA VAL A 292 -10.67 -0.69 -3.36
C VAL A 292 -11.29 -0.47 -1.99
N VAL A 293 -11.01 0.67 -1.40
CA VAL A 293 -11.57 1.10 -0.12
C VAL A 293 -12.40 2.38 -0.28
N THR A 294 -13.32 2.57 0.65
CA THR A 294 -14.16 3.77 0.73
C THR A 294 -14.46 4.11 2.18
N PRO A 295 -14.77 5.37 2.53
CA PRO A 295 -15.31 5.72 3.83
C PRO A 295 -16.50 4.85 4.23
N ALA A 296 -16.62 4.53 5.51
CA ALA A 296 -17.67 3.63 6.01
C ALA A 296 -19.11 4.18 5.86
N ASP A 297 -19.24 5.48 5.64
CA ASP A 297 -20.52 6.20 5.43
C ASP A 297 -20.91 6.34 3.95
N THR A 298 -20.11 5.82 3.02
CA THR A 298 -20.48 5.74 1.60
C THR A 298 -21.80 4.96 1.44
N PRO A 299 -22.74 5.44 0.59
CA PRO A 299 -24.02 4.76 0.42
C PRO A 299 -23.87 3.28 -0.01
N ALA A 300 -24.55 2.39 0.69
CA ALA A 300 -24.44 0.95 0.45
C ALA A 300 -24.88 0.54 -0.97
N ALA A 301 -25.79 1.28 -1.60
CA ALA A 301 -26.20 1.05 -2.99
C ALA A 301 -25.01 1.16 -3.96
N VAL A 302 -24.16 2.16 -3.76
CA VAL A 302 -22.99 2.42 -4.61
C VAL A 302 -21.95 1.30 -4.51
N THR A 303 -21.65 0.85 -3.29
CA THR A 303 -20.69 -0.25 -3.06
C THR A 303 -21.23 -1.61 -3.46
N TYR A 304 -22.55 -1.80 -3.36
CA TYR A 304 -23.23 -2.99 -3.90
C TYR A 304 -23.09 -3.04 -5.42
N GLU A 305 -23.39 -1.96 -6.14
CA GLU A 305 -23.27 -1.90 -7.60
C GLU A 305 -21.83 -2.10 -8.07
N LEU A 306 -20.85 -1.47 -7.40
CA LEU A 306 -19.45 -1.66 -7.76
C LEU A 306 -19.02 -3.12 -7.61
N ALA A 307 -19.36 -3.77 -6.50
CA ALA A 307 -19.04 -5.18 -6.29
C ALA A 307 -19.77 -6.09 -7.29
N LYS A 308 -21.08 -5.86 -7.49
CA LYS A 308 -21.94 -6.66 -8.38
C LYS A 308 -21.44 -6.63 -9.81
N TYR A 309 -21.37 -5.45 -10.38
CA TYR A 309 -21.07 -5.35 -11.81
C TYR A 309 -19.61 -5.66 -12.13
N THR A 310 -18.69 -5.47 -11.18
CA THR A 310 -17.33 -5.99 -11.29
C THR A 310 -17.32 -7.51 -11.30
N TYR A 311 -18.02 -8.16 -10.38
CA TYR A 311 -18.08 -9.62 -10.29
C TYR A 311 -18.75 -10.26 -11.51
N GLU A 312 -19.92 -9.75 -11.91
CA GLU A 312 -20.71 -10.31 -13.01
C GLU A 312 -20.02 -10.16 -14.38
N ASN A 313 -19.14 -9.16 -14.52
CA ASN A 313 -18.42 -8.87 -15.78
C ASN A 313 -16.91 -9.11 -15.66
N TRP A 314 -16.48 -9.91 -14.67
CA TRP A 314 -15.06 -10.09 -14.36
C TRP A 314 -14.23 -10.60 -15.56
N ALA A 315 -14.79 -11.50 -16.37
CA ALA A 315 -14.08 -12.02 -17.56
C ALA A 315 -13.72 -10.92 -18.58
N GLU A 316 -14.58 -9.92 -18.78
CA GLU A 316 -14.31 -8.77 -19.63
C GLU A 316 -13.28 -7.84 -19.00
N ILE A 317 -13.39 -7.62 -17.69
CA ILE A 317 -12.48 -6.77 -16.94
C ILE A 317 -11.07 -7.38 -16.91
N GLN A 318 -10.93 -8.70 -16.78
CA GLN A 318 -9.63 -9.39 -16.81
C GLN A 318 -8.83 -9.14 -18.08
N ASP A 319 -9.50 -8.96 -19.23
CA ASP A 319 -8.84 -8.67 -20.51
C ASP A 319 -8.15 -7.30 -20.54
N THR A 320 -8.45 -6.41 -19.59
CA THR A 320 -7.87 -5.06 -19.53
C THR A 320 -6.42 -5.04 -19.05
N HIS A 321 -6.01 -5.99 -18.20
CA HIS A 321 -4.65 -6.04 -17.68
C HIS A 321 -4.22 -7.43 -17.20
N ALA A 322 -2.99 -7.83 -17.55
CA ALA A 322 -2.45 -9.16 -17.20
C ALA A 322 -2.40 -9.45 -15.68
N ALA A 323 -2.26 -8.44 -14.83
CA ALA A 323 -2.25 -8.61 -13.39
C ALA A 323 -3.59 -9.12 -12.81
N LEU A 324 -4.68 -9.07 -13.58
CA LEU A 324 -5.99 -9.58 -13.18
C LEU A 324 -6.15 -11.08 -13.43
N LEU A 325 -5.30 -11.68 -14.25
CA LEU A 325 -5.41 -13.09 -14.64
C LEU A 325 -5.20 -14.07 -13.47
N GLU A 326 -4.59 -13.62 -12.38
CA GLU A 326 -4.38 -14.42 -11.18
C GLU A 326 -5.56 -14.37 -10.19
N THR A 327 -6.56 -13.49 -10.45
CA THR A 327 -7.69 -13.27 -9.54
C THR A 327 -8.92 -13.97 -10.08
N GLU A 328 -9.45 -14.93 -9.33
CA GLU A 328 -10.73 -15.55 -9.64
C GLU A 328 -11.88 -14.68 -9.10
N PRO A 329 -13.10 -14.77 -9.63
CA PRO A 329 -14.24 -13.97 -9.15
C PRO A 329 -14.48 -14.07 -7.63
N ALA A 330 -14.24 -15.24 -7.03
CA ALA A 330 -14.40 -15.43 -5.58
C ALA A 330 -13.40 -14.61 -4.76
N ASP A 331 -12.20 -14.39 -5.28
CA ASP A 331 -11.13 -13.66 -4.61
C ASP A 331 -11.45 -12.15 -4.47
N LEU A 332 -12.39 -11.64 -5.28
CA LEU A 332 -12.84 -10.25 -5.21
C LEU A 332 -13.40 -9.88 -3.82
N SER A 333 -13.92 -10.86 -3.09
CA SER A 333 -14.45 -10.69 -1.72
C SER A 333 -13.39 -10.78 -0.61
N GLU A 334 -12.14 -11.12 -0.93
CA GLU A 334 -11.07 -11.20 0.06
C GLU A 334 -10.79 -9.83 0.66
N SER A 335 -10.67 -9.79 1.98
CA SER A 335 -10.44 -8.52 2.68
C SER A 335 -9.74 -8.74 4.03
N PRO A 336 -8.73 -7.92 4.35
CA PRO A 336 -8.05 -7.95 5.65
C PRO A 336 -8.87 -7.28 6.77
N ILE A 337 -9.95 -6.59 6.44
CA ILE A 337 -10.87 -5.88 7.34
C ILE A 337 -12.32 -6.12 6.89
N PRO A 338 -13.35 -5.76 7.67
CA PRO A 338 -14.73 -5.94 7.25
C PRO A 338 -15.02 -5.31 5.88
N LEU A 339 -15.73 -6.04 5.03
CA LEU A 339 -16.25 -5.51 3.77
C LEU A 339 -17.29 -4.40 4.05
N HIS A 340 -17.39 -3.45 3.13
CA HIS A 340 -18.47 -2.46 3.19
C HIS A 340 -19.85 -3.15 3.11
N PRO A 341 -20.87 -2.69 3.89
CA PRO A 341 -22.16 -3.37 3.97
C PRO A 341 -22.83 -3.67 2.62
N GLY A 342 -22.75 -2.77 1.65
CA GLY A 342 -23.29 -2.99 0.30
C GLY A 342 -22.54 -4.07 -0.45
N ALA A 343 -21.21 -4.06 -0.44
CA ALA A 343 -20.38 -5.09 -1.07
C ALA A 343 -20.61 -6.46 -0.40
N ALA A 344 -20.62 -6.52 0.93
CA ALA A 344 -20.89 -7.74 1.68
C ALA A 344 -22.28 -8.32 1.36
N ALA A 345 -23.30 -7.46 1.19
CA ALA A 345 -24.64 -7.91 0.81
C ALA A 345 -24.65 -8.58 -0.56
N PHE A 346 -23.98 -7.97 -1.55
CA PHE A 346 -23.88 -8.59 -2.87
C PHE A 346 -23.13 -9.93 -2.83
N PHE A 347 -21.96 -9.99 -2.18
CA PHE A 347 -21.19 -11.23 -2.15
C PHE A 347 -21.90 -12.37 -1.40
N ARG A 348 -22.76 -12.07 -0.40
CA ARG A 348 -23.66 -13.06 0.22
C ARG A 348 -24.75 -13.51 -0.76
N GLU A 349 -25.37 -12.59 -1.49
CA GLU A 349 -26.38 -12.92 -2.50
C GLU A 349 -25.80 -13.78 -3.61
N ALA A 350 -24.58 -13.51 -4.03
CA ALA A 350 -23.83 -14.30 -5.00
C ALA A 350 -23.34 -15.66 -4.46
N GLY A 351 -23.46 -15.89 -3.14
CA GLY A 351 -23.01 -17.12 -2.49
C GLY A 351 -21.48 -17.24 -2.38
N VAL A 352 -20.76 -16.12 -2.45
CA VAL A 352 -19.29 -16.07 -2.37
C VAL A 352 -18.83 -16.07 -0.91
N ILE A 353 -19.55 -15.38 -0.03
CA ILE A 353 -19.32 -15.36 1.42
C ILE A 353 -20.55 -15.80 2.21
N GLU A 354 -20.37 -16.13 3.50
CA GLU A 354 -21.46 -16.52 4.42
C GLU A 354 -22.30 -15.33 4.91
#